data_ae0e168891b968a29a4f6aff5c6529e9
#
_entry.id   ae0e168891b968a29a4f6aff5c6529e9
#
_cell.length_a   1.000
_cell.length_b   1.000
_cell.length_c   1.000
_cell.angle_alpha   90.00
_cell.angle_beta   90.00
_cell.angle_gamma   90.00
#
_symmetry.space_group_name_H-M   'P 1'
#
loop_
_entity.id
_entity.type
_entity.pdbx_description
1 polymer ?
#
loop_
_entity_poly.entity_id
_entity_poly.type
_entity_poly.pdbx_seq_one_letter_code
_entity_poly.pdbx_strand_id
1 'polypeptide(L)'
;MDVAAPAGSSTTASSRIAGWVQWLRHPAAGVVIGSLGIAGLAWILRELMGPFQGRPLIFEYLFMRNEPSAAVLSAVVLGAAVIARNKIGALEQLVTRLSQRPHAFVAATTFLCACGAVIVYRRHPLSMDEYAPVFQAAAFARGGLAGKVPPELLPRLIPPVHWFLLASPSGDMISVYWPGFALLLTPFTLLGCPWLLNPLITGASLLVLWHVARIIFPGTTAPGWTVLIAAASPAFFVNGMSFYSMPAHLLCSTAFVALLLNPAGPRLFWAGVVGSFALSLHNPFPHVLFALPWILWIALQPGRLRRLFTLAAGYLPGTAILCGGWLVLRSRLTAASDPGRVASGLLEELRRSAFTLPGPEVLWNRSLALVELGLWAVPLLLPLAVLGARRLRGRIEARLLVQSALLTLAGFFFVRYDQGHGWGFRYFHSAWGVLPLLAAGALEMAPSAQVSLRRLAIAASLGSLLLANPLRCLQVRSMIDAHLAQIPREAAERSREVVFVRPDRGYYSIDLVQNDPFLEGRRWTLIGHGATDEEQFMRRAFPAAHRVAANPVASVWEVP
;
A
#
# COMPACT_ATOMS: atom_id res chain seq x y z
N MET A 1 40.75 69.63 2.68
CA MET A 1 40.65 68.30 1.99
C MET A 1 40.16 67.30 3.03
N ASP A 2 38.80 67.25 3.17
CA ASP A 2 38.13 66.32 4.06
C ASP A 2 37.89 64.99 3.31
N VAL A 3 38.50 63.93 3.79
CA VAL A 3 38.28 62.56 3.28
C VAL A 3 37.10 61.95 4.04
N ALA A 4 35.94 61.90 3.38
CA ALA A 4 34.75 61.21 3.85
C ALA A 4 35.00 59.71 3.87
N ALA A 5 34.85 59.07 5.05
CA ALA A 5 34.87 57.61 5.19
C ALA A 5 33.57 57.01 4.61
N PRO A 6 33.60 55.82 3.97
CA PRO A 6 32.38 55.19 3.46
C PRO A 6 31.58 54.57 4.61
N ALA A 7 30.42 55.12 4.89
CA ALA A 7 29.38 54.49 5.70
C ALA A 7 28.69 53.39 4.83
N GLY A 8 28.98 52.15 5.10
CA GLY A 8 28.26 51.10 4.39
C GLY A 8 28.67 49.71 4.80
N SER A 9 27.87 49.02 5.65
CA SER A 9 27.62 47.57 5.61
C SER A 9 26.96 46.93 6.85
N SER A 10 26.57 47.71 7.86
CA SER A 10 25.92 47.13 9.07
C SER A 10 24.41 46.90 8.95
N THR A 11 23.77 47.46 7.92
CA THR A 11 22.31 47.35 7.72
C THR A 11 21.83 46.05 7.10
N THR A 12 22.73 45.31 6.43
CA THR A 12 22.36 44.07 5.69
C THR A 12 22.25 42.82 6.55
N ALA A 13 23.03 42.66 7.58
CA ALA A 13 22.99 41.48 8.47
C ALA A 13 21.79 41.52 9.43
N SER A 14 21.49 42.66 10.04
CA SER A 14 20.34 42.83 10.92
C SER A 14 19.00 42.65 10.19
N SER A 15 18.87 43.17 8.97
CA SER A 15 17.67 42.96 8.14
C SER A 15 17.48 41.51 7.71
N ARG A 16 18.56 40.79 7.45
CA ARG A 16 18.52 39.35 7.15
C ARG A 16 18.09 38.55 8.36
N ILE A 17 18.63 38.79 9.54
CA ILE A 17 18.26 38.09 10.77
C ILE A 17 16.79 38.36 11.12
N ALA A 18 16.32 39.60 11.03
CA ALA A 18 14.92 39.94 11.24
C ALA A 18 14.00 39.19 10.24
N GLY A 19 14.38 39.10 8.98
CA GLY A 19 13.68 38.32 7.97
C GLY A 19 13.60 36.81 8.28
N TRP A 20 14.69 36.23 8.82
CA TRP A 20 14.69 34.82 9.25
C TRP A 20 13.80 34.59 10.48
N VAL A 21 13.82 35.44 11.47
CA VAL A 21 12.95 35.38 12.66
C VAL A 21 11.48 35.49 12.27
N GLN A 22 11.14 36.39 11.35
CA GLN A 22 9.79 36.50 10.82
C GLN A 22 9.37 35.28 10.04
N TRP A 23 10.28 34.70 9.25
CA TRP A 23 10.00 33.45 8.51
C TRP A 23 9.77 32.25 9.44
N LEU A 24 10.54 32.10 10.53
CA LEU A 24 10.35 31.05 11.54
C LEU A 24 8.97 31.06 12.21
N ARG A 25 8.34 32.24 12.29
CA ARG A 25 6.96 32.40 12.79
C ARG A 25 5.89 32.05 11.73
N HIS A 26 6.31 31.84 10.47
CA HIS A 26 5.39 31.56 9.39
C HIS A 26 5.02 30.05 9.37
N PRO A 27 3.74 29.67 9.12
CA PRO A 27 3.31 28.27 9.06
C PRO A 27 4.12 27.40 8.08
N ALA A 28 4.63 28.00 6.99
CA ALA A 28 5.49 27.31 6.04
C ALA A 28 6.80 26.81 6.67
N ALA A 29 7.38 27.56 7.60
CA ALA A 29 8.57 27.13 8.31
C ALA A 29 8.28 25.92 9.20
N GLY A 30 7.18 25.92 9.94
CA GLY A 30 6.73 24.80 10.75
C GLY A 30 6.53 23.52 9.91
N VAL A 31 5.95 23.66 8.71
CA VAL A 31 5.77 22.55 7.77
C VAL A 31 7.12 22.02 7.27
N VAL A 32 8.06 22.89 6.89
CA VAL A 32 9.41 22.48 6.44
C VAL A 32 10.20 21.82 7.57
N ILE A 33 10.21 22.43 8.76
CA ILE A 33 10.91 21.89 9.95
C ILE A 33 10.34 20.53 10.34
N GLY A 34 9.02 20.37 10.35
CA GLY A 34 8.38 19.08 10.61
C GLY A 34 8.77 18.00 9.59
N SER A 35 8.86 18.36 8.32
CA SER A 35 9.29 17.44 7.25
C SER A 35 10.76 17.05 7.36
N LEU A 36 11.64 18.00 7.68
CA LEU A 36 13.05 17.74 7.95
C LEU A 36 13.22 16.90 9.22
N GLY A 37 12.37 17.12 10.23
CA GLY A 37 12.33 16.29 11.44
C GLY A 37 12.03 14.83 11.15
N ILE A 38 11.09 14.54 10.23
CA ILE A 38 10.79 13.17 9.78
C ILE A 38 12.02 12.53 9.09
N ALA A 39 12.68 13.28 8.20
CA ALA A 39 13.90 12.82 7.53
C ALA A 39 15.04 12.57 8.53
N GLY A 40 15.23 13.46 9.51
CA GLY A 40 16.22 13.29 10.59
C GLY A 40 15.91 12.08 11.47
N LEU A 41 14.63 11.85 11.78
CA LEU A 41 14.21 10.68 12.58
C LEU A 41 14.54 9.36 11.88
N ALA A 42 14.44 9.31 10.54
CA ALA A 42 14.86 8.12 9.79
C ALA A 42 16.34 7.76 10.01
N TRP A 43 17.22 8.76 10.07
CA TRP A 43 18.62 8.55 10.37
C TRP A 43 18.86 8.09 11.81
N ILE A 44 18.16 8.68 12.77
CA ILE A 44 18.24 8.28 14.19
C ILE A 44 17.80 6.82 14.34
N LEU A 45 16.67 6.45 13.78
CA LEU A 45 16.15 5.08 13.86
C LEU A 45 17.08 4.09 13.16
N ARG A 46 17.65 4.45 12.02
CA ARG A 46 18.68 3.63 11.34
C ARG A 46 19.89 3.38 12.24
N GLU A 47 20.44 4.40 12.88
CA GLU A 47 21.59 4.25 13.79
C GLU A 47 21.23 3.40 15.02
N LEU A 48 20.01 3.53 15.54
CA LEU A 48 19.51 2.72 16.65
C LEU A 48 19.34 1.23 16.29
N MET A 49 19.03 0.93 15.01
CA MET A 49 18.94 -0.46 14.54
C MET A 49 20.29 -1.17 14.56
N GLY A 50 21.38 -0.45 14.31
CA GLY A 50 22.71 -1.03 14.23
C GLY A 50 22.87 -2.08 13.11
N PRO A 51 23.97 -2.82 13.09
CA PRO A 51 24.16 -3.94 12.17
C PRO A 51 23.26 -5.12 12.55
N PHE A 52 22.65 -5.77 11.56
CA PHE A 52 21.81 -6.94 11.80
C PHE A 52 22.61 -8.13 12.34
N GLN A 53 22.14 -8.71 13.42
CA GLN A 53 22.65 -9.98 13.93
C GLN A 53 21.78 -11.13 13.36
N GLY A 54 22.19 -11.70 12.23
CA GLY A 54 21.43 -12.73 11.53
C GLY A 54 20.57 -12.19 10.38
N ARG A 55 19.47 -12.90 10.07
CA ARG A 55 18.54 -12.51 8.99
C ARG A 55 17.52 -11.50 9.52
N PRO A 56 17.54 -10.23 9.05
CA PRO A 56 16.56 -9.24 9.49
C PRO A 56 15.18 -9.57 8.95
N LEU A 57 14.14 -9.05 9.60
CA LEU A 57 12.81 -8.96 9.01
C LEU A 57 12.88 -8.13 7.73
N ILE A 58 12.09 -8.52 6.71
CA ILE A 58 12.12 -7.83 5.41
C ILE A 58 11.80 -6.35 5.54
N PHE A 59 10.90 -5.98 6.44
CA PHE A 59 10.52 -4.62 6.71
C PHE A 59 11.69 -3.78 7.23
N GLU A 60 12.43 -4.30 8.21
CA GLU A 60 13.63 -3.65 8.76
C GLU A 60 14.74 -3.55 7.72
N TYR A 61 14.97 -4.62 6.95
CA TYR A 61 15.93 -4.63 5.86
C TYR A 61 15.63 -3.55 4.81
N LEU A 62 14.39 -3.42 4.39
CA LEU A 62 13.98 -2.41 3.42
C LEU A 62 14.13 -1.00 4.00
N PHE A 63 13.79 -0.80 5.28
CA PHE A 63 14.01 0.47 5.97
C PHE A 63 15.50 0.86 5.94
N MET A 64 16.38 -0.02 6.41
CA MET A 64 17.84 0.23 6.43
C MET A 64 18.40 0.54 5.05
N ARG A 65 17.96 -0.17 4.03
CA ARG A 65 18.46 -0.05 2.66
C ARG A 65 17.96 1.21 1.96
N ASN A 66 16.69 1.55 2.11
CA ASN A 66 16.00 2.49 1.25
C ASN A 66 15.77 3.85 1.90
N GLU A 67 15.49 3.91 3.20
CA GLU A 67 15.03 5.14 3.84
C GLU A 67 16.12 6.21 4.00
N PRO A 68 17.40 5.89 4.22
CA PRO A 68 18.44 6.92 4.30
C PRO A 68 18.58 7.76 3.03
N SER A 69 18.60 7.10 1.86
CA SER A 69 18.67 7.82 0.57
C SER A 69 17.40 8.63 0.29
N ALA A 70 16.24 8.13 0.67
CA ALA A 70 14.98 8.86 0.55
C ALA A 70 14.91 10.05 1.51
N ALA A 71 15.44 9.95 2.72
CA ALA A 71 15.52 11.06 3.67
C ALA A 71 16.41 12.20 3.13
N VAL A 72 17.58 11.86 2.57
CA VAL A 72 18.44 12.84 1.90
C VAL A 72 17.71 13.49 0.73
N LEU A 73 17.07 12.69 -0.14
CA LEU A 73 16.35 13.23 -1.29
C LEU A 73 15.18 14.11 -0.85
N SER A 74 14.45 13.75 0.21
CA SER A 74 13.38 14.57 0.78
C SER A 74 13.90 15.94 1.25
N ALA A 75 15.07 15.97 1.91
CA ALA A 75 15.70 17.23 2.30
C ALA A 75 16.14 18.06 1.09
N VAL A 76 16.68 17.42 0.04
CA VAL A 76 17.04 18.10 -1.22
C VAL A 76 15.83 18.68 -1.91
N VAL A 77 14.74 17.91 -2.05
CA VAL A 77 13.48 18.37 -2.64
C VAL A 77 12.91 19.55 -1.86
N LEU A 78 12.93 19.50 -0.53
CA LEU A 78 12.49 20.62 0.33
C LEU A 78 13.36 21.85 0.15
N GLY A 79 14.69 21.69 0.13
CA GLY A 79 15.61 22.82 -0.10
C GLY A 79 15.38 23.45 -1.46
N ALA A 80 15.28 22.65 -2.53
CA ALA A 80 14.97 23.11 -3.86
C ALA A 80 13.61 23.83 -3.93
N ALA A 81 12.58 23.27 -3.25
CA ALA A 81 11.26 23.88 -3.19
C ALA A 81 11.27 25.23 -2.48
N VAL A 82 12.02 25.37 -1.37
CA VAL A 82 12.19 26.65 -0.68
C VAL A 82 12.86 27.70 -1.58
N ILE A 83 13.87 27.31 -2.35
CA ILE A 83 14.58 28.21 -3.28
C ILE A 83 13.68 28.59 -4.47
N ALA A 84 12.99 27.62 -5.05
CA ALA A 84 12.19 27.80 -6.26
C ALA A 84 10.83 28.50 -6.01
N ARG A 85 10.32 28.54 -4.79
CA ARG A 85 8.94 28.99 -4.45
C ARG A 85 8.54 30.34 -5.05
N ASN A 86 9.49 31.27 -5.16
CA ASN A 86 9.21 32.61 -5.70
C ASN A 86 9.17 32.66 -7.23
N LYS A 87 9.69 31.61 -7.91
CA LYS A 87 9.83 31.56 -9.39
C LYS A 87 8.69 30.79 -10.07
N ILE A 88 7.87 30.03 -9.31
CA ILE A 88 6.90 29.08 -9.86
C ILE A 88 5.43 29.56 -9.79
N GLY A 89 5.19 30.87 -9.66
CA GLY A 89 3.82 31.41 -9.58
C GLY A 89 2.91 31.00 -10.76
N ALA A 90 3.45 30.89 -11.97
CA ALA A 90 2.71 30.45 -13.14
C ALA A 90 2.16 29.01 -13.00
N LEU A 91 2.79 28.16 -12.20
CA LEU A 91 2.35 26.77 -11.97
C LEU A 91 1.12 26.66 -11.06
N GLU A 92 0.70 27.72 -10.39
CA GLU A 92 -0.57 27.76 -9.64
C GLU A 92 -1.77 27.47 -10.55
N GLN A 93 -1.66 27.86 -11.85
CA GLN A 93 -2.66 27.55 -12.85
C GLN A 93 -2.82 26.04 -13.10
N LEU A 94 -1.77 25.23 -12.89
CA LEU A 94 -1.84 23.77 -12.97
C LEU A 94 -2.86 23.22 -11.97
N VAL A 95 -2.80 23.65 -10.70
CA VAL A 95 -3.72 23.22 -9.66
C VAL A 95 -5.16 23.60 -9.99
N THR A 96 -5.37 24.82 -10.52
CA THR A 96 -6.68 25.26 -10.97
C THR A 96 -7.21 24.39 -12.12
N ARG A 97 -6.36 24.09 -13.11
CA ARG A 97 -6.72 23.17 -14.21
C ARG A 97 -7.06 21.76 -13.71
N LEU A 98 -6.27 21.22 -12.77
CA LEU A 98 -6.53 19.90 -12.17
C LEU A 98 -7.84 19.88 -11.37
N SER A 99 -8.21 21.00 -10.74
CA SER A 99 -9.49 21.12 -10.03
C SER A 99 -10.68 21.06 -10.98
N GLN A 100 -10.55 21.60 -12.19
CA GLN A 100 -11.62 21.65 -13.18
C GLN A 100 -11.63 20.41 -14.08
N ARG A 101 -10.46 19.92 -14.51
CA ARG A 101 -10.29 18.87 -15.53
C ARG A 101 -9.15 17.91 -15.14
N PRO A 102 -9.36 16.97 -14.20
CA PRO A 102 -8.30 16.06 -13.75
C PRO A 102 -8.02 14.92 -14.73
N HIS A 103 -8.93 14.62 -15.66
CA HIS A 103 -8.95 13.36 -16.42
C HIS A 103 -7.66 13.04 -17.17
N ALA A 104 -7.06 14.02 -17.86
CA ALA A 104 -5.80 13.81 -18.57
C ALA A 104 -4.63 13.46 -17.62
N PHE A 105 -4.54 14.14 -16.49
CA PHE A 105 -3.53 13.87 -15.46
C PHE A 105 -3.74 12.51 -14.80
N VAL A 106 -4.99 12.15 -14.51
CA VAL A 106 -5.35 10.83 -13.97
C VAL A 106 -5.02 9.74 -14.98
N ALA A 107 -5.37 9.90 -16.24
CA ALA A 107 -5.03 8.95 -17.31
C ALA A 107 -3.51 8.78 -17.46
N ALA A 108 -2.74 9.86 -17.42
CA ALA A 108 -1.28 9.81 -17.44
C ALA A 108 -0.71 9.06 -16.22
N THR A 109 -1.22 9.34 -15.02
CA THR A 109 -0.80 8.64 -13.80
C THR A 109 -1.12 7.15 -13.88
N THR A 110 -2.33 6.79 -14.33
CA THR A 110 -2.75 5.39 -14.53
C THR A 110 -1.84 4.68 -15.54
N PHE A 111 -1.55 5.33 -16.66
CA PHE A 111 -0.64 4.80 -17.68
C PHE A 111 0.79 4.59 -17.13
N LEU A 112 1.32 5.54 -16.38
CA LEU A 112 2.64 5.41 -15.76
C LEU A 112 2.67 4.29 -14.71
N CYS A 113 1.60 4.10 -13.93
CA CYS A 113 1.48 2.95 -13.03
C CYS A 113 1.43 1.63 -13.83
N ALA A 114 0.73 1.57 -14.95
CA ALA A 114 0.68 0.38 -15.81
C ALA A 114 2.07 0.07 -16.41
N CYS A 115 2.79 1.08 -16.89
CA CYS A 115 4.19 0.93 -17.31
C CYS A 115 5.07 0.44 -16.15
N GLY A 116 4.87 0.97 -14.93
CA GLY A 116 5.57 0.55 -13.72
C GLY A 116 5.29 -0.91 -13.35
N ALA A 117 4.05 -1.38 -13.47
CA ALA A 117 3.72 -2.78 -13.23
C ALA A 117 4.48 -3.74 -14.18
N VAL A 118 4.77 -3.29 -15.41
CA VAL A 118 5.56 -4.06 -16.39
C VAL A 118 7.06 -3.92 -16.16
N ILE A 119 7.55 -2.68 -16.01
CA ILE A 119 8.98 -2.36 -16.02
C ILE A 119 9.60 -2.55 -14.62
N VAL A 120 8.91 -2.06 -13.58
CA VAL A 120 9.40 -2.09 -12.19
C VAL A 120 9.04 -3.41 -11.52
N TYR A 121 7.76 -3.78 -11.55
CA TYR A 121 7.23 -4.98 -10.91
C TYR A 121 7.44 -6.27 -11.73
N ARG A 122 7.89 -6.18 -12.98
CA ARG A 122 8.11 -7.35 -13.86
C ARG A 122 6.85 -8.21 -14.05
N ARG A 123 5.65 -7.68 -13.84
CA ARG A 123 4.37 -8.41 -13.82
C ARG A 123 4.37 -9.59 -12.82
N HIS A 124 5.22 -9.52 -11.81
CA HIS A 124 5.45 -10.62 -10.86
C HIS A 124 5.01 -10.21 -9.45
N PRO A 125 4.13 -10.99 -8.79
CA PRO A 125 3.82 -10.80 -7.37
C PRO A 125 5.10 -11.04 -6.54
N LEU A 126 5.55 -10.02 -5.78
CA LEU A 126 6.82 -10.09 -5.06
C LEU A 126 6.74 -11.00 -3.83
N SER A 127 5.59 -11.04 -3.17
CA SER A 127 5.39 -11.73 -1.90
C SER A 127 4.22 -12.70 -1.96
N MET A 128 4.16 -13.62 -1.00
CA MET A 128 3.00 -14.51 -0.86
C MET A 128 1.70 -13.73 -0.58
N ASP A 129 1.76 -12.56 0.07
CA ASP A 129 0.62 -11.64 0.24
C ASP A 129 0.02 -11.19 -1.11
N GLU A 130 0.87 -11.00 -2.11
CA GLU A 130 0.46 -10.61 -3.47
C GLU A 130 0.09 -11.81 -4.32
N TYR A 131 0.80 -12.93 -4.14
CA TYR A 131 0.57 -14.14 -4.92
C TYR A 131 -0.73 -14.86 -4.54
N ALA A 132 -1.06 -14.97 -3.26
CA ALA A 132 -2.25 -15.73 -2.83
C ALA A 132 -3.57 -15.23 -3.45
N PRO A 133 -3.84 -13.91 -3.57
CA PRO A 133 -5.00 -13.43 -4.34
C PRO A 133 -4.91 -13.71 -5.85
N VAL A 134 -3.70 -13.68 -6.45
CA VAL A 134 -3.50 -14.01 -7.88
C VAL A 134 -3.77 -15.50 -8.13
N PHE A 135 -3.29 -16.37 -7.25
CA PHE A 135 -3.61 -17.80 -7.26
C PHE A 135 -5.13 -18.03 -7.22
N GLN A 136 -5.81 -17.36 -6.27
CA GLN A 136 -7.27 -17.49 -6.12
C GLN A 136 -8.04 -16.95 -7.34
N ALA A 137 -7.58 -15.85 -7.92
CA ALA A 137 -8.17 -15.28 -9.14
C ALA A 137 -8.02 -16.25 -10.34
N ALA A 138 -6.92 -16.97 -10.42
CA ALA A 138 -6.71 -17.98 -11.46
C ALA A 138 -7.64 -19.19 -11.26
N ALA A 139 -7.93 -19.60 -10.01
CA ALA A 139 -8.92 -20.63 -9.73
C ALA A 139 -10.33 -20.16 -10.13
N PHE A 140 -10.71 -18.92 -9.79
CA PHE A 140 -11.99 -18.32 -10.19
C PHE A 140 -12.13 -18.20 -11.72
N ALA A 141 -11.06 -17.84 -12.42
CA ALA A 141 -11.04 -17.72 -13.88
C ALA A 141 -11.32 -19.08 -14.59
N ARG A 142 -11.08 -20.20 -13.91
CA ARG A 142 -11.44 -21.55 -14.38
C ARG A 142 -12.84 -22.00 -13.93
N GLY A 143 -13.62 -21.10 -13.28
CA GLY A 143 -14.98 -21.40 -12.79
C GLY A 143 -15.00 -22.18 -11.47
N GLY A 144 -13.85 -22.44 -10.83
CA GLY A 144 -13.73 -23.15 -9.56
C GLY A 144 -13.59 -22.21 -8.36
N LEU A 145 -13.97 -22.69 -7.18
CA LEU A 145 -13.71 -21.98 -5.90
C LEU A 145 -12.32 -22.31 -5.32
N ALA A 146 -11.71 -23.41 -5.76
CA ALA A 146 -10.41 -23.88 -5.31
C ALA A 146 -9.55 -24.31 -6.52
N GLY A 147 -8.25 -24.21 -6.38
CA GLY A 147 -7.31 -24.90 -7.23
C GLY A 147 -7.27 -26.39 -6.90
N LYS A 148 -6.71 -27.21 -7.77
CA LYS A 148 -6.59 -28.66 -7.59
C LYS A 148 -5.20 -29.14 -7.96
N VAL A 149 -4.48 -29.68 -7.01
CA VAL A 149 -3.13 -30.21 -7.21
C VAL A 149 -3.05 -31.67 -6.72
N PRO A 150 -2.09 -32.45 -7.23
CA PRO A 150 -1.83 -33.79 -6.69
C PRO A 150 -1.51 -33.71 -5.18
N PRO A 151 -2.18 -34.51 -4.33
CA PRO A 151 -1.99 -34.45 -2.88
C PRO A 151 -0.55 -34.69 -2.43
N GLU A 152 0.18 -35.53 -3.15
CA GLU A 152 1.59 -35.84 -2.89
C GLU A 152 2.53 -34.65 -3.08
N LEU A 153 2.11 -33.60 -3.80
CA LEU A 153 2.89 -32.37 -3.99
C LEU A 153 2.65 -31.33 -2.91
N LEU A 154 1.61 -31.47 -2.09
CA LEU A 154 1.27 -30.47 -1.06
C LEU A 154 2.45 -30.09 -0.15
N PRO A 155 3.29 -31.03 0.35
CA PRO A 155 4.45 -30.67 1.17
C PRO A 155 5.51 -29.85 0.42
N ARG A 156 5.48 -29.87 -0.93
CA ARG A 156 6.39 -29.10 -1.79
C ARG A 156 5.79 -27.81 -2.31
N LEU A 157 4.51 -27.56 -2.06
CA LEU A 157 3.78 -26.35 -2.50
C LEU A 157 3.46 -25.42 -1.35
N ILE A 158 3.23 -25.97 -0.15
CA ILE A 158 2.85 -25.20 1.03
C ILE A 158 3.94 -25.35 2.10
N PRO A 159 4.63 -24.25 2.46
CA PRO A 159 5.61 -24.29 3.52
C PRO A 159 4.94 -24.49 4.89
N PRO A 160 5.60 -25.21 5.82
CA PRO A 160 5.03 -25.51 7.13
C PRO A 160 4.74 -24.25 8.00
N VAL A 161 5.41 -23.15 7.72
CA VAL A 161 5.41 -21.95 8.56
C VAL A 161 4.64 -20.76 7.95
N HIS A 162 4.47 -20.72 6.62
CA HIS A 162 3.83 -19.60 5.92
C HIS A 162 2.52 -20.04 5.27
N TRP A 163 1.41 -19.75 5.92
CA TRP A 163 0.09 -20.23 5.53
C TRP A 163 -0.69 -19.21 4.69
N PHE A 164 -0.16 -18.84 3.53
CA PHE A 164 -0.86 -17.97 2.60
C PHE A 164 -1.87 -18.72 1.72
N LEU A 165 -1.65 -20.03 1.57
CA LEU A 165 -2.57 -20.96 0.92
C LEU A 165 -3.00 -22.03 1.92
N LEU A 166 -4.27 -22.40 1.86
CA LEU A 166 -4.86 -23.50 2.62
C LEU A 166 -5.15 -24.65 1.68
N ALA A 167 -4.86 -25.87 2.10
CA ALA A 167 -5.14 -27.05 1.31
C ALA A 167 -5.89 -28.10 2.11
N SER A 168 -6.76 -28.86 1.43
CA SER A 168 -7.33 -30.10 1.93
C SER A 168 -6.39 -31.28 1.64
N PRO A 169 -6.52 -32.39 2.38
CA PRO A 169 -5.78 -33.64 2.07
C PRO A 169 -6.04 -34.18 0.66
N SER A 170 -7.16 -33.79 0.03
CA SER A 170 -7.52 -34.17 -1.33
C SER A 170 -6.85 -33.31 -2.41
N GLY A 171 -6.05 -32.30 -2.03
CA GLY A 171 -5.34 -31.41 -2.96
C GLY A 171 -6.13 -30.18 -3.41
N ASP A 172 -7.29 -29.89 -2.80
CA ASP A 172 -8.00 -28.63 -3.06
C ASP A 172 -7.29 -27.50 -2.32
N MET A 173 -6.98 -26.40 -3.02
CA MET A 173 -6.21 -25.27 -2.48
C MET A 173 -6.93 -23.95 -2.67
N ILE A 174 -6.92 -23.11 -1.63
CA ILE A 174 -7.46 -21.74 -1.67
C ILE A 174 -6.50 -20.75 -1.01
N SER A 175 -6.68 -19.46 -1.34
CA SER A 175 -6.04 -18.37 -0.61
C SER A 175 -6.54 -18.30 0.84
N VAL A 176 -5.64 -18.00 1.78
CA VAL A 176 -6.02 -17.67 3.16
C VAL A 176 -6.81 -16.37 3.22
N TYR A 177 -6.56 -15.46 2.28
CA TYR A 177 -7.21 -14.16 2.21
C TYR A 177 -8.65 -14.25 1.72
N TRP A 178 -9.42 -13.26 2.05
CA TRP A 178 -10.82 -13.16 1.67
C TRP A 178 -10.97 -12.91 0.16
N PRO A 179 -12.07 -13.32 -0.49
CA PRO A 179 -12.12 -13.49 -1.94
C PRO A 179 -12.29 -12.19 -2.73
N GLY A 180 -12.63 -11.06 -2.09
CA GLY A 180 -13.04 -9.84 -2.81
C GLY A 180 -11.98 -9.29 -3.76
N PHE A 181 -10.70 -9.28 -3.34
CA PHE A 181 -9.64 -8.80 -4.22
C PHE A 181 -9.33 -9.79 -5.35
N ALA A 182 -9.38 -11.10 -5.08
CA ALA A 182 -9.26 -12.12 -6.11
C ALA A 182 -10.39 -12.03 -7.15
N LEU A 183 -11.62 -11.73 -6.72
CA LEU A 183 -12.75 -11.49 -7.64
C LEU A 183 -12.51 -10.27 -8.54
N LEU A 184 -11.90 -9.18 -8.03
CA LEU A 184 -11.50 -8.05 -8.88
C LEU A 184 -10.40 -8.42 -9.88
N LEU A 185 -9.46 -9.28 -9.49
CA LEU A 185 -8.39 -9.76 -10.36
C LEU A 185 -8.89 -10.70 -11.45
N THR A 186 -9.98 -11.44 -11.20
CA THR A 186 -10.47 -12.50 -12.10
C THR A 186 -10.69 -12.05 -13.54
N PRO A 187 -11.39 -10.93 -13.85
CA PRO A 187 -11.55 -10.47 -15.23
C PRO A 187 -10.21 -10.18 -15.92
N PHE A 188 -9.26 -9.61 -15.20
CA PHE A 188 -7.93 -9.30 -15.73
C PHE A 188 -7.08 -10.56 -15.88
N THR A 189 -7.29 -11.57 -15.06
CA THR A 189 -6.65 -12.88 -15.17
C THR A 189 -7.16 -13.60 -16.43
N LEU A 190 -8.46 -13.55 -16.71
CA LEU A 190 -9.03 -14.08 -17.96
C LEU A 190 -8.46 -13.40 -19.20
N LEU A 191 -8.13 -12.11 -19.11
CA LEU A 191 -7.50 -11.33 -20.19
C LEU A 191 -5.97 -11.49 -20.24
N GLY A 192 -5.35 -12.27 -19.33
CA GLY A 192 -3.89 -12.45 -19.25
C GLY A 192 -3.13 -11.21 -18.72
N CYS A 193 -3.83 -10.25 -18.10
CA CYS A 193 -3.22 -9.00 -17.61
C CYS A 193 -3.62 -8.66 -16.16
N PRO A 194 -3.46 -9.57 -15.17
CA PRO A 194 -3.82 -9.29 -13.77
C PRO A 194 -3.08 -8.08 -13.18
N TRP A 195 -1.89 -7.78 -13.69
CA TRP A 195 -1.07 -6.62 -13.33
C TRP A 195 -1.72 -5.26 -13.65
N LEU A 196 -2.74 -5.21 -14.51
CA LEU A 196 -3.40 -3.98 -14.92
C LEU A 196 -4.45 -3.50 -13.90
N LEU A 197 -4.94 -4.36 -13.02
CA LEU A 197 -6.00 -4.01 -12.06
C LEU A 197 -5.61 -2.82 -11.17
N ASN A 198 -4.48 -2.89 -10.46
CA ASN A 198 -4.10 -1.84 -9.51
C ASN A 198 -3.78 -0.49 -10.17
N PRO A 199 -3.16 -0.38 -11.35
CA PRO A 199 -3.11 0.87 -12.11
C PRO A 199 -4.49 1.51 -12.33
N LEU A 200 -5.49 0.73 -12.73
CA LEU A 200 -6.86 1.24 -12.95
C LEU A 200 -7.54 1.65 -11.64
N ILE A 201 -7.37 0.87 -10.56
CA ILE A 201 -7.85 1.23 -9.21
C ILE A 201 -7.22 2.54 -8.75
N THR A 202 -5.93 2.75 -9.02
CA THR A 202 -5.21 3.99 -8.67
C THR A 202 -5.80 5.20 -9.39
N GLY A 203 -6.07 5.08 -10.68
CA GLY A 203 -6.77 6.12 -11.44
C GLY A 203 -8.18 6.41 -10.90
N ALA A 204 -8.96 5.36 -10.62
CA ALA A 204 -10.28 5.48 -10.00
C ALA A 204 -10.21 6.16 -8.63
N SER A 205 -9.21 5.81 -7.81
CA SER A 205 -8.98 6.43 -6.49
C SER A 205 -8.71 7.93 -6.60
N LEU A 206 -7.91 8.38 -7.59
CA LEU A 206 -7.69 9.81 -7.84
C LEU A 206 -8.99 10.54 -8.20
N LEU A 207 -9.84 9.94 -9.04
CA LEU A 207 -11.14 10.53 -9.40
C LEU A 207 -12.08 10.61 -8.21
N VAL A 208 -12.14 9.58 -7.38
CA VAL A 208 -12.99 9.56 -6.18
C VAL A 208 -12.46 10.56 -5.14
N LEU A 209 -11.15 10.64 -4.91
CA LEU A 209 -10.53 11.65 -4.05
C LEU A 209 -10.82 13.08 -4.53
N TRP A 210 -10.70 13.33 -5.84
CA TRP A 210 -11.07 14.60 -6.44
C TRP A 210 -12.53 14.93 -6.20
N HIS A 211 -13.44 13.95 -6.37
CA HIS A 211 -14.86 14.14 -6.13
C HIS A 211 -15.17 14.44 -4.66
N VAL A 212 -14.56 13.71 -3.72
CA VAL A 212 -14.68 13.95 -2.27
C VAL A 212 -14.21 15.36 -1.93
N ALA A 213 -13.06 15.78 -2.45
CA ALA A 213 -12.54 17.13 -2.23
C ALA A 213 -13.50 18.21 -2.77
N ARG A 214 -14.17 17.99 -3.91
CA ARG A 214 -15.19 18.90 -4.45
C ARG A 214 -16.41 19.04 -3.55
N ILE A 215 -16.83 17.96 -2.91
CA ILE A 215 -17.96 17.99 -1.97
C ILE A 215 -17.57 18.71 -0.69
N ILE A 216 -16.38 18.40 -0.14
CA ILE A 216 -15.93 18.99 1.11
C ILE A 216 -15.56 20.47 0.92
N PHE A 217 -14.96 20.87 -0.20
CA PHE A 217 -14.46 22.21 -0.48
C PHE A 217 -15.06 22.80 -1.77
N PRO A 218 -16.38 23.07 -1.80
CA PRO A 218 -17.04 23.55 -3.02
C PRO A 218 -16.47 24.91 -3.46
N GLY A 219 -16.27 25.07 -4.78
CA GLY A 219 -15.80 26.32 -5.37
C GLY A 219 -14.32 26.65 -5.16
N THR A 220 -13.52 25.73 -4.61
CA THR A 220 -12.09 25.94 -4.32
C THR A 220 -11.17 25.14 -5.24
N THR A 221 -9.86 25.33 -5.11
CA THR A 221 -8.84 24.54 -5.83
C THR A 221 -8.41 23.27 -5.07
N ALA A 222 -9.01 22.95 -3.93
CA ALA A 222 -8.71 21.76 -3.12
C ALA A 222 -8.75 20.44 -3.91
N PRO A 223 -9.67 20.19 -4.88
CA PRO A 223 -9.65 18.98 -5.69
C PRO A 223 -8.35 18.82 -6.48
N GLY A 224 -7.81 19.89 -7.02
CA GLY A 224 -6.53 19.88 -7.74
C GLY A 224 -5.34 19.59 -6.84
N TRP A 225 -5.31 20.18 -5.65
CA TRP A 225 -4.30 19.88 -4.64
C TRP A 225 -4.33 18.42 -4.22
N THR A 226 -5.53 17.88 -3.97
CA THR A 226 -5.71 16.49 -3.55
C THR A 226 -5.13 15.53 -4.58
N VAL A 227 -5.46 15.72 -5.86
CA VAL A 227 -4.98 14.85 -6.95
C VAL A 227 -3.47 15.00 -7.17
N LEU A 228 -2.94 16.24 -7.18
CA LEU A 228 -1.52 16.48 -7.37
C LEU A 228 -0.68 15.84 -6.27
N ILE A 229 -1.03 16.08 -5.01
CA ILE A 229 -0.30 15.56 -3.85
C ILE A 229 -0.41 14.03 -3.79
N ALA A 230 -1.59 13.46 -4.08
CA ALA A 230 -1.77 12.02 -4.09
C ALA A 230 -0.88 11.35 -5.15
N ALA A 231 -0.96 11.77 -6.40
CA ALA A 231 -0.17 11.19 -7.49
C ALA A 231 1.35 11.43 -7.33
N ALA A 232 1.74 12.54 -6.70
CA ALA A 232 3.13 12.84 -6.42
C ALA A 232 3.72 12.04 -5.25
N SER A 233 2.90 11.36 -4.45
CA SER A 233 3.35 10.59 -3.29
C SER A 233 3.76 9.17 -3.67
N PRO A 234 5.01 8.76 -3.40
CA PRO A 234 5.50 7.42 -3.78
C PRO A 234 4.65 6.27 -3.23
N ALA A 235 4.14 6.35 -1.99
CA ALA A 235 3.28 5.31 -1.42
C ALA A 235 2.03 5.06 -2.28
N PHE A 236 1.41 6.11 -2.78
CA PHE A 236 0.23 5.99 -3.64
C PHE A 236 0.62 5.45 -5.03
N PHE A 237 1.69 5.98 -5.62
CA PHE A 237 2.14 5.65 -6.96
C PHE A 237 2.68 4.22 -7.08
N VAL A 238 3.55 3.80 -6.13
CA VAL A 238 4.20 2.48 -6.17
C VAL A 238 3.22 1.36 -5.81
N ASN A 239 2.36 1.55 -4.78
CA ASN A 239 1.30 0.56 -4.51
C ASN A 239 0.35 0.38 -5.70
N GLY A 240 0.16 1.42 -6.52
CA GLY A 240 -0.60 1.35 -7.76
C GLY A 240 -0.01 0.45 -8.86
N MET A 241 1.26 0.02 -8.73
CA MET A 241 1.92 -0.93 -9.65
C MET A 241 1.95 -2.36 -9.10
N SER A 242 1.67 -2.55 -7.82
CA SER A 242 1.80 -3.79 -7.07
C SER A 242 0.62 -4.72 -7.30
N PHE A 243 0.67 -5.93 -6.70
CA PHE A 243 -0.47 -6.85 -6.62
C PHE A 243 -1.13 -6.85 -5.24
N TYR A 244 -0.78 -5.90 -4.36
CA TYR A 244 -1.41 -5.78 -3.06
C TYR A 244 -2.88 -5.34 -3.16
N SER A 245 -3.71 -5.79 -2.23
CA SER A 245 -5.11 -5.35 -2.10
C SER A 245 -5.27 -3.92 -1.56
N MET A 246 -4.19 -3.29 -1.13
CA MET A 246 -4.20 -1.98 -0.45
C MET A 246 -4.80 -0.84 -1.30
N PRO A 247 -4.51 -0.72 -2.62
CA PRO A 247 -5.18 0.25 -3.47
C PRO A 247 -6.70 0.07 -3.53
N ALA A 248 -7.19 -1.18 -3.53
CA ALA A 248 -8.62 -1.47 -3.52
C ALA A 248 -9.28 -1.06 -2.19
N HIS A 249 -8.60 -1.28 -1.05
CA HIS A 249 -9.06 -0.76 0.24
C HIS A 249 -9.16 0.76 0.25
N LEU A 250 -8.16 1.47 -0.29
CA LEU A 250 -8.18 2.93 -0.40
C LEU A 250 -9.35 3.41 -1.26
N LEU A 251 -9.57 2.79 -2.43
CA LEU A 251 -10.69 3.12 -3.32
C LEU A 251 -12.03 2.94 -2.61
N CYS A 252 -12.25 1.77 -1.99
CA CYS A 252 -13.49 1.48 -1.27
C CYS A 252 -13.71 2.41 -0.08
N SER A 253 -12.66 2.70 0.72
CA SER A 253 -12.75 3.63 1.84
C SER A 253 -13.12 5.04 1.37
N THR A 254 -12.51 5.53 0.29
CA THR A 254 -12.79 6.85 -0.27
C THR A 254 -14.19 6.91 -0.91
N ALA A 255 -14.60 5.85 -1.62
CA ALA A 255 -15.95 5.74 -2.20
C ALA A 255 -17.04 5.67 -1.11
N PHE A 256 -16.77 4.94 -0.02
CA PHE A 256 -17.65 4.90 1.15
C PHE A 256 -17.85 6.31 1.74
N VAL A 257 -16.78 7.08 1.91
CA VAL A 257 -16.87 8.49 2.34
C VAL A 257 -17.67 9.32 1.35
N ALA A 258 -17.38 9.21 0.05
CA ALA A 258 -18.10 9.96 -0.99
C ALA A 258 -19.63 9.77 -0.92
N LEU A 259 -20.05 8.55 -0.63
CA LEU A 259 -21.48 8.21 -0.48
C LEU A 259 -22.08 8.74 0.83
N LEU A 260 -21.29 8.78 1.90
CA LEU A 260 -21.75 9.24 3.22
C LEU A 260 -21.71 10.76 3.42
N LEU A 261 -20.97 11.51 2.60
CA LEU A 261 -20.97 12.98 2.66
C LEU A 261 -22.35 13.61 2.36
N ASN A 262 -23.23 12.87 1.67
CA ASN A 262 -24.62 13.26 1.48
C ASN A 262 -25.51 12.01 1.66
N PRO A 263 -25.83 11.61 2.92
CA PRO A 263 -26.39 10.32 3.26
C PRO A 263 -27.92 10.25 3.00
N ALA A 264 -28.32 10.33 1.72
CA ALA A 264 -29.67 10.00 1.27
C ALA A 264 -29.88 8.48 1.19
N GLY A 265 -31.13 7.99 1.23
CA GLY A 265 -31.45 6.56 1.28
C GLY A 265 -30.68 5.68 0.27
N PRO A 266 -30.74 5.97 -1.05
CA PRO A 266 -30.00 5.18 -2.04
C PRO A 266 -28.49 5.20 -1.82
N ARG A 267 -27.91 6.33 -1.42
CA ARG A 267 -26.47 6.45 -1.16
C ARG A 267 -26.04 5.66 0.07
N LEU A 268 -26.87 5.62 1.12
CA LEU A 268 -26.61 4.78 2.30
C LEU A 268 -26.59 3.30 1.95
N PHE A 269 -27.54 2.84 1.12
CA PHE A 269 -27.54 1.47 0.63
C PHE A 269 -26.24 1.14 -0.13
N TRP A 270 -25.86 1.97 -1.09
CA TRP A 270 -24.63 1.76 -1.86
C TRP A 270 -23.35 1.89 -1.01
N ALA A 271 -23.35 2.75 0.03
CA ALA A 271 -22.28 2.77 1.01
C ALA A 271 -22.15 1.42 1.72
N GLY A 272 -23.28 0.79 2.09
CA GLY A 272 -23.29 -0.57 2.63
C GLY A 272 -22.75 -1.60 1.64
N VAL A 273 -23.12 -1.54 0.36
CA VAL A 273 -22.59 -2.44 -0.68
C VAL A 273 -21.09 -2.28 -0.85
N VAL A 274 -20.59 -1.04 -0.95
CA VAL A 274 -19.14 -0.78 -1.01
C VAL A 274 -18.43 -1.26 0.26
N GLY A 275 -19.04 -1.04 1.42
CA GLY A 275 -18.51 -1.50 2.70
C GLY A 275 -18.44 -3.01 2.81
N SER A 276 -19.47 -3.74 2.37
CA SER A 276 -19.47 -5.21 2.37
C SER A 276 -18.36 -5.78 1.47
N PHE A 277 -18.15 -5.15 0.33
CA PHE A 277 -17.07 -5.52 -0.57
C PHE A 277 -15.70 -5.20 0.04
N ALA A 278 -15.54 -4.02 0.67
CA ALA A 278 -14.32 -3.64 1.37
C ALA A 278 -13.95 -4.61 2.52
N LEU A 279 -14.94 -5.15 3.23
CA LEU A 279 -14.72 -6.20 4.24
C LEU A 279 -14.10 -7.46 3.63
N SER A 280 -14.43 -7.79 2.39
CA SER A 280 -14.03 -9.03 1.72
C SER A 280 -12.72 -8.94 0.94
N LEU A 281 -12.07 -7.77 0.84
CA LEU A 281 -10.88 -7.58 -0.02
C LEU A 281 -9.67 -8.39 0.42
N HIS A 282 -9.32 -8.38 1.70
CA HIS A 282 -8.14 -9.06 2.23
C HIS A 282 -8.42 -9.63 3.62
N ASN A 283 -8.85 -8.76 4.51
CA ASN A 283 -9.38 -9.02 5.84
C ASN A 283 -10.28 -7.84 6.25
N PRO A 284 -11.18 -7.99 7.23
CA PRO A 284 -12.15 -6.95 7.56
C PRO A 284 -11.56 -5.72 8.27
N PHE A 285 -10.38 -5.84 8.88
CA PHE A 285 -9.80 -4.81 9.75
C PHE A 285 -9.70 -3.42 9.13
N PRO A 286 -9.09 -3.26 7.92
CA PRO A 286 -8.89 -1.92 7.36
C PRO A 286 -10.20 -1.17 7.19
N HIS A 287 -11.26 -1.86 6.75
CA HIS A 287 -12.55 -1.22 6.56
C HIS A 287 -13.29 -0.97 7.87
N VAL A 288 -13.29 -1.91 8.81
CA VAL A 288 -13.95 -1.75 10.12
C VAL A 288 -13.38 -0.55 10.87
N LEU A 289 -12.05 -0.44 10.96
CA LEU A 289 -11.38 0.65 11.64
C LEU A 289 -11.68 2.00 10.96
N PHE A 290 -11.67 2.04 9.64
CA PHE A 290 -11.91 3.24 8.87
C PHE A 290 -13.39 3.70 8.92
N ALA A 291 -14.33 2.76 8.80
CA ALA A 291 -15.76 3.05 8.70
C ALA A 291 -16.43 3.37 10.05
N LEU A 292 -15.87 2.88 11.17
CA LEU A 292 -16.50 2.97 12.48
C LEU A 292 -16.89 4.40 12.88
N PRO A 293 -16.07 5.45 12.74
CA PRO A 293 -16.47 6.82 13.08
C PRO A 293 -17.69 7.30 12.29
N TRP A 294 -17.79 6.93 11.02
CA TRP A 294 -18.91 7.28 10.14
C TRP A 294 -20.19 6.57 10.54
N ILE A 295 -20.11 5.29 10.87
CA ILE A 295 -21.28 4.49 11.33
C ILE A 295 -21.78 5.03 12.67
N LEU A 296 -20.87 5.33 13.61
CA LEU A 296 -21.23 5.94 14.90
C LEU A 296 -21.86 7.32 14.69
N TRP A 297 -21.33 8.12 13.79
CA TRP A 297 -21.93 9.41 13.46
C TRP A 297 -23.36 9.25 12.92
N ILE A 298 -23.62 8.31 12.01
CA ILE A 298 -24.98 8.00 11.51
C ILE A 298 -25.90 7.56 12.65
N ALA A 299 -25.39 6.74 13.58
CA ALA A 299 -26.16 6.25 14.73
C ALA A 299 -26.57 7.36 15.72
N LEU A 300 -25.90 8.51 15.66
CA LEU A 300 -26.21 9.68 16.49
C LEU A 300 -27.14 10.69 15.79
N GLN A 301 -27.47 10.48 14.49
CA GLN A 301 -28.30 11.42 13.73
C GLN A 301 -29.81 11.18 13.93
N PRO A 302 -30.67 12.19 13.73
CA PRO A 302 -32.12 11.98 13.64
C PRO A 302 -32.47 10.95 12.56
N GLY A 303 -33.46 10.09 12.85
CA GLY A 303 -33.85 9.00 11.94
C GLY A 303 -32.82 7.86 11.85
N ARG A 304 -31.95 7.72 12.85
CA ARG A 304 -30.86 6.74 12.93
C ARG A 304 -31.27 5.33 12.57
N LEU A 305 -32.40 4.83 13.07
CA LEU A 305 -32.83 3.45 12.80
C LEU A 305 -33.01 3.21 11.30
N ARG A 306 -33.77 4.06 10.61
CA ARG A 306 -33.98 3.94 9.15
C ARG A 306 -32.67 4.02 8.39
N ARG A 307 -31.77 4.93 8.78
CA ARG A 307 -30.45 5.10 8.15
C ARG A 307 -29.56 3.87 8.36
N LEU A 308 -29.49 3.35 9.59
CA LEU A 308 -28.75 2.15 9.92
C LEU A 308 -29.33 0.91 9.21
N PHE A 309 -30.65 0.76 9.16
CA PHE A 309 -31.30 -0.32 8.40
C PHE A 309 -30.96 -0.25 6.92
N THR A 310 -31.01 0.94 6.32
CA THR A 310 -30.67 1.11 4.90
C THR A 310 -29.19 0.76 4.64
N LEU A 311 -28.28 1.22 5.50
CA LEU A 311 -26.87 0.90 5.43
C LEU A 311 -26.63 -0.61 5.61
N ALA A 312 -27.26 -1.22 6.62
CA ALA A 312 -27.16 -2.65 6.90
C ALA A 312 -27.74 -3.52 5.75
N ALA A 313 -28.84 -3.08 5.12
CA ALA A 313 -29.39 -3.75 3.94
C ALA A 313 -28.40 -3.81 2.77
N GLY A 314 -27.53 -2.79 2.63
CA GLY A 314 -26.45 -2.81 1.67
C GLY A 314 -25.30 -3.73 2.08
N TYR A 315 -24.96 -3.78 3.39
CA TYR A 315 -23.88 -4.63 3.90
C TYR A 315 -24.23 -6.13 3.87
N LEU A 316 -25.44 -6.50 4.28
CA LEU A 316 -25.81 -7.88 4.59
C LEU A 316 -25.60 -8.86 3.43
N PRO A 317 -26.10 -8.63 2.19
CA PRO A 317 -25.99 -9.62 1.12
C PRO A 317 -24.52 -9.91 0.76
N GLY A 318 -23.72 -8.88 0.53
CA GLY A 318 -22.30 -9.04 0.17
C GLY A 318 -21.49 -9.66 1.30
N THR A 319 -21.72 -9.25 2.56
CA THR A 319 -21.02 -9.83 3.71
C THR A 319 -21.42 -11.30 3.92
N ALA A 320 -22.69 -11.64 3.79
CA ALA A 320 -23.14 -13.03 3.92
C ALA A 320 -22.51 -13.94 2.85
N ILE A 321 -22.47 -13.49 1.61
CA ILE A 321 -21.95 -14.29 0.48
C ILE A 321 -20.42 -14.31 0.50
N LEU A 322 -19.78 -13.14 0.48
CA LEU A 322 -18.31 -13.05 0.29
C LEU A 322 -17.57 -13.39 1.58
N CYS A 323 -18.06 -12.94 2.73
CA CYS A 323 -17.38 -13.23 4.00
C CYS A 323 -17.90 -14.54 4.60
N GLY A 324 -19.20 -14.69 4.79
CA GLY A 324 -19.80 -15.88 5.38
C GLY A 324 -19.57 -17.13 4.53
N GLY A 325 -19.85 -17.05 3.21
CA GLY A 325 -19.61 -18.14 2.27
C GLY A 325 -18.14 -18.57 2.23
N TRP A 326 -17.21 -17.60 2.26
CA TRP A 326 -15.77 -17.88 2.30
C TRP A 326 -15.34 -18.59 3.58
N LEU A 327 -15.87 -18.17 4.73
CA LEU A 327 -15.60 -18.84 6.01
C LEU A 327 -16.10 -20.29 6.03
N VAL A 328 -17.28 -20.55 5.46
CA VAL A 328 -17.80 -21.92 5.31
C VAL A 328 -16.90 -22.75 4.41
N LEU A 329 -16.42 -22.21 3.28
CA LEU A 329 -15.49 -22.90 2.40
C LEU A 329 -14.18 -23.22 3.11
N ARG A 330 -13.57 -22.23 3.78
CA ARG A 330 -12.35 -22.43 4.58
C ARG A 330 -12.53 -23.51 5.64
N SER A 331 -13.62 -23.46 6.40
CA SER A 331 -13.88 -24.44 7.46
C SER A 331 -14.00 -25.85 6.93
N ARG A 332 -14.64 -26.06 5.78
CA ARG A 332 -14.74 -27.38 5.14
C ARG A 332 -13.38 -27.93 4.70
N LEU A 333 -12.51 -27.09 4.13
CA LEU A 333 -11.18 -27.50 3.72
C LEU A 333 -10.26 -27.81 4.90
N THR A 334 -10.31 -26.99 5.96
CA THR A 334 -9.49 -27.19 7.17
C THR A 334 -10.00 -28.33 8.05
N ALA A 335 -11.32 -28.58 8.11
CA ALA A 335 -11.90 -29.69 8.84
C ALA A 335 -11.39 -31.04 8.33
N ALA A 336 -11.17 -31.15 7.02
CA ALA A 336 -10.60 -32.33 6.40
C ALA A 336 -9.11 -32.53 6.76
N SER A 337 -8.41 -31.45 7.19
CA SER A 337 -6.97 -31.48 7.49
C SER A 337 -6.70 -31.65 9.00
N ASP A 338 -7.50 -31.04 9.86
CA ASP A 338 -7.36 -31.07 11.34
C ASP A 338 -8.69 -30.76 12.03
N PRO A 339 -9.48 -31.77 12.41
CA PRO A 339 -10.76 -31.58 13.10
C PRO A 339 -10.67 -30.80 14.40
N GLY A 340 -9.52 -30.82 15.09
CA GLY A 340 -9.29 -30.08 16.34
C GLY A 340 -9.16 -28.57 16.13
N ARG A 341 -8.70 -28.12 14.97
CA ARG A 341 -8.58 -26.68 14.64
C ARG A 341 -9.92 -26.00 14.35
N VAL A 342 -10.91 -26.73 13.89
CA VAL A 342 -12.25 -26.19 13.58
C VAL A 342 -12.96 -25.73 14.86
N ALA A 343 -12.70 -26.40 15.98
CA ALA A 343 -13.32 -26.07 17.27
C ALA A 343 -12.79 -24.75 17.88
N SER A 344 -11.58 -24.31 17.52
CA SER A 344 -11.01 -23.04 18.03
C SER A 344 -11.53 -21.77 17.33
N GLY A 345 -12.27 -21.92 16.26
CA GLY A 345 -13.12 -20.90 15.63
C GLY A 345 -12.45 -19.59 15.19
N LEU A 346 -13.12 -18.90 14.27
CA LEU A 346 -12.79 -17.56 13.79
C LEU A 346 -12.50 -16.56 14.92
N LEU A 347 -13.23 -16.66 16.04
CA LEU A 347 -13.08 -15.75 17.18
C LEU A 347 -11.70 -15.89 17.84
N GLU A 348 -11.20 -17.12 17.97
CA GLU A 348 -9.87 -17.37 18.55
C GLU A 348 -8.75 -16.97 17.57
N GLU A 349 -8.93 -17.18 16.26
CA GLU A 349 -7.99 -16.70 15.25
C GLU A 349 -7.93 -15.16 15.22
N LEU A 350 -9.09 -14.51 15.28
CA LEU A 350 -9.19 -13.05 15.41
C LEU A 350 -8.56 -12.57 16.73
N ARG A 351 -8.80 -13.25 17.85
CA ARG A 351 -8.22 -12.89 19.13
C ARG A 351 -6.71 -13.01 19.12
N ARG A 352 -6.16 -14.07 18.55
CA ARG A 352 -4.70 -14.31 18.47
C ARG A 352 -3.98 -13.36 17.52
N SER A 353 -4.63 -12.95 16.45
CA SER A 353 -3.99 -12.13 15.40
C SER A 353 -4.22 -10.63 15.57
N ALA A 354 -5.33 -10.22 16.21
CA ALA A 354 -5.85 -8.87 16.08
C ALA A 354 -6.15 -8.13 17.38
N PHE A 355 -6.01 -8.78 18.53
CA PHE A 355 -6.26 -8.16 19.85
C PHE A 355 -5.14 -8.50 20.84
N THR A 356 -3.90 -8.49 20.37
CA THR A 356 -2.73 -8.64 21.24
C THR A 356 -2.25 -7.27 21.68
N LEU A 357 -1.95 -7.12 22.97
CA LEU A 357 -1.29 -5.92 23.48
C LEU A 357 0.06 -5.73 22.74
N PRO A 358 0.39 -4.51 22.32
CA PRO A 358 1.61 -4.26 21.59
C PRO A 358 2.85 -4.50 22.46
N GLY A 359 3.64 -5.51 22.09
CA GLY A 359 4.97 -5.72 22.66
C GLY A 359 6.00 -4.73 22.10
N PRO A 360 7.23 -4.71 22.67
CA PRO A 360 8.30 -3.80 22.21
C PRO A 360 8.60 -3.91 20.72
N GLU A 361 8.57 -5.12 20.17
CA GLU A 361 8.79 -5.40 18.74
C GLU A 361 7.71 -4.74 17.85
N VAL A 362 6.43 -4.85 18.24
CA VAL A 362 5.33 -4.18 17.52
C VAL A 362 5.49 -2.68 17.58
N LEU A 363 5.79 -2.12 18.76
CA LEU A 363 6.00 -0.69 18.93
C LEU A 363 7.17 -0.19 18.07
N TRP A 364 8.26 -0.95 18.02
CA TRP A 364 9.41 -0.65 17.18
C TRP A 364 9.03 -0.62 15.70
N ASN A 365 8.44 -1.69 15.18
CA ASN A 365 8.04 -1.80 13.79
C ASN A 365 7.02 -0.72 13.39
N ARG A 366 6.09 -0.34 14.29
CA ARG A 366 5.14 0.76 14.01
C ARG A 366 5.83 2.12 14.03
N SER A 367 6.87 2.31 14.85
CA SER A 367 7.66 3.54 14.83
C SER A 367 8.40 3.73 13.51
N LEU A 368 9.02 2.67 12.99
CA LEU A 368 9.61 2.67 11.64
C LEU A 368 8.55 3.00 10.58
N ALA A 369 7.38 2.34 10.64
CA ALA A 369 6.30 2.54 9.69
C ALA A 369 5.73 3.97 9.70
N LEU A 370 5.69 4.65 10.85
CA LEU A 370 5.30 6.06 10.96
C LEU A 370 6.28 6.98 10.22
N VAL A 371 7.57 6.70 10.28
CA VAL A 371 8.58 7.45 9.53
C VAL A 371 8.43 7.18 8.03
N GLU A 372 8.21 5.92 7.63
CA GLU A 372 7.92 5.58 6.24
C GLU A 372 6.67 6.29 5.71
N LEU A 373 5.62 6.46 6.52
CA LEU A 373 4.43 7.21 6.11
C LEU A 373 4.79 8.61 5.59
N GLY A 374 5.80 9.25 6.20
CA GLY A 374 6.29 10.56 5.76
C GLY A 374 7.27 10.50 4.59
N LEU A 375 8.20 9.54 4.57
CA LEU A 375 9.23 9.43 3.53
C LEU A 375 8.71 8.83 2.21
N TRP A 376 7.56 8.15 2.24
CA TRP A 376 6.86 7.65 1.08
C TRP A 376 5.73 8.58 0.61
N ALA A 377 5.75 9.83 1.07
CA ALA A 377 4.81 10.87 0.69
C ALA A 377 5.55 12.06 0.07
N VAL A 378 4.80 13.00 -0.51
CA VAL A 378 5.35 14.33 -0.78
C VAL A 378 5.92 14.89 0.54
N PRO A 379 7.16 15.39 0.57
CA PRO A 379 7.85 15.74 1.82
C PRO A 379 7.12 16.69 2.77
N LEU A 380 6.07 17.36 2.32
CA LEU A 380 5.25 18.28 3.12
C LEU A 380 3.92 17.67 3.58
N LEU A 381 3.55 16.46 3.10
CA LEU A 381 2.19 15.94 3.22
C LEU A 381 1.75 15.80 4.68
N LEU A 382 2.53 15.15 5.54
CA LEU A 382 2.12 14.92 6.93
C LEU A 382 1.96 16.22 7.72
N PRO A 383 2.93 17.16 7.74
CA PRO A 383 2.75 18.44 8.41
C PRO A 383 1.58 19.26 7.84
N LEU A 384 1.35 19.23 6.53
CA LEU A 384 0.19 19.87 5.91
C LEU A 384 -1.13 19.22 6.35
N ALA A 385 -1.19 17.90 6.42
CA ALA A 385 -2.38 17.19 6.89
C ALA A 385 -2.69 17.52 8.36
N VAL A 386 -1.67 17.59 9.23
CA VAL A 386 -1.82 18.03 10.61
C VAL A 386 -2.32 19.49 10.70
N LEU A 387 -1.77 20.37 9.88
CA LEU A 387 -2.22 21.76 9.79
C LEU A 387 -3.67 21.84 9.31
N GLY A 388 -4.05 21.04 8.32
CA GLY A 388 -5.41 20.92 7.81
C GLY A 388 -6.38 20.40 8.87
N ALA A 389 -6.02 19.35 9.58
CA ALA A 389 -6.82 18.81 10.69
C ALA A 389 -7.12 19.86 11.76
N ARG A 390 -6.11 20.69 12.13
CA ARG A 390 -6.27 21.79 13.09
C ARG A 390 -7.17 22.91 12.57
N ARG A 391 -7.00 23.32 11.30
CA ARG A 391 -7.78 24.41 10.68
C ARG A 391 -9.24 24.02 10.44
N LEU A 392 -9.47 22.75 10.09
CA LEU A 392 -10.78 22.20 9.75
C LEU A 392 -11.52 21.60 10.96
N ARG A 393 -11.01 21.75 12.18
CA ARG A 393 -11.58 21.12 13.41
C ARG A 393 -13.07 21.40 13.64
N GLY A 394 -13.58 22.52 13.13
CA GLY A 394 -15.01 22.90 13.20
C GLY A 394 -15.89 22.13 12.21
N ARG A 395 -15.33 21.46 11.19
CA ARG A 395 -16.09 20.75 10.15
C ARG A 395 -16.24 19.28 10.53
N ILE A 396 -17.47 18.78 10.48
CA ILE A 396 -17.76 17.39 10.87
C ILE A 396 -17.06 16.40 9.95
N GLU A 397 -17.02 16.64 8.65
CA GLU A 397 -16.39 15.78 7.65
C GLU A 397 -14.90 15.61 7.94
N ALA A 398 -14.22 16.71 8.24
CA ALA A 398 -12.79 16.68 8.59
C ALA A 398 -12.53 15.93 9.89
N ARG A 399 -13.39 16.09 10.90
CA ARG A 399 -13.29 15.34 12.15
C ARG A 399 -13.45 13.85 11.94
N LEU A 400 -14.44 13.43 11.15
CA LEU A 400 -14.67 12.02 10.82
C LEU A 400 -13.49 11.43 10.04
N LEU A 401 -12.94 12.15 9.07
CA LEU A 401 -11.74 11.74 8.34
C LEU A 401 -10.54 11.57 9.28
N VAL A 402 -10.29 12.53 10.16
CA VAL A 402 -9.21 12.45 11.17
C VAL A 402 -9.43 11.25 12.10
N GLN A 403 -10.65 11.05 12.60
CA GLN A 403 -10.97 9.90 13.46
C GLN A 403 -10.77 8.57 12.74
N SER A 404 -11.17 8.46 11.45
CA SER A 404 -10.93 7.27 10.63
C SER A 404 -9.42 6.99 10.47
N ALA A 405 -8.62 8.02 10.19
CA ALA A 405 -7.18 7.88 10.07
C ALA A 405 -6.52 7.47 11.40
N LEU A 406 -6.89 8.13 12.51
CA LEU A 406 -6.34 7.83 13.83
C LEU A 406 -6.76 6.44 14.33
N LEU A 407 -8.02 6.05 14.10
CA LEU A 407 -8.50 4.73 14.51
C LEU A 407 -7.85 3.62 13.68
N THR A 408 -7.67 3.83 12.37
CA THR A 408 -6.92 2.89 11.52
C THR A 408 -5.49 2.76 12.03
N LEU A 409 -4.82 3.88 12.29
CA LEU A 409 -3.46 3.89 12.82
C LEU A 409 -3.37 3.15 14.17
N ALA A 410 -4.23 3.52 15.13
CA ALA A 410 -4.24 2.93 16.47
C ALA A 410 -4.59 1.43 16.43
N GLY A 411 -5.57 1.03 15.61
CA GLY A 411 -5.98 -0.38 15.51
C GLY A 411 -4.86 -1.31 15.06
N PHE A 412 -4.00 -0.85 14.16
CA PHE A 412 -2.87 -1.66 13.71
C PHE A 412 -1.74 -1.81 14.74
N PHE A 413 -1.73 -1.03 15.82
CA PHE A 413 -0.83 -1.31 16.96
C PHE A 413 -1.21 -2.58 17.73
N PHE A 414 -2.45 -3.05 17.60
CA PHE A 414 -2.92 -4.28 18.23
C PHE A 414 -2.79 -5.52 17.32
N VAL A 415 -2.27 -5.35 16.10
CA VAL A 415 -1.96 -6.45 15.17
C VAL A 415 -0.51 -6.87 15.40
N ARG A 416 -0.31 -8.14 15.78
CA ARG A 416 1.00 -8.70 16.15
C ARG A 416 2.00 -8.73 14.98
N TYR A 417 1.52 -8.93 13.77
CA TYR A 417 2.38 -9.13 12.60
C TYR A 417 3.02 -7.82 12.13
N ASP A 418 4.26 -7.91 11.62
CA ASP A 418 4.84 -6.84 10.82
C ASP A 418 4.10 -6.73 9.47
N GLN A 419 4.36 -5.65 8.74
CA GLN A 419 3.71 -5.47 7.44
C GLN A 419 4.40 -6.26 6.30
N GLY A 420 5.48 -6.99 6.57
CA GLY A 420 6.25 -7.72 5.58
C GLY A 420 6.86 -6.79 4.51
N HIS A 421 6.93 -7.26 3.28
CA HIS A 421 7.23 -6.39 2.15
C HIS A 421 6.14 -5.30 2.10
N GLY A 422 6.53 -4.06 1.99
CA GLY A 422 5.59 -2.95 1.92
C GLY A 422 6.25 -1.73 1.29
N TRP A 423 5.44 -0.90 0.66
CA TRP A 423 5.89 0.32 0.04
C TRP A 423 5.26 1.51 0.77
N GLY A 424 5.98 1.99 1.77
CA GLY A 424 5.47 2.89 2.80
C GLY A 424 4.70 2.15 3.89
N PHE A 425 3.89 2.85 4.68
CA PHE A 425 3.10 2.25 5.74
C PHE A 425 1.86 1.53 5.16
N ARG A 426 2.02 0.26 4.75
CA ARG A 426 1.00 -0.56 4.09
C ARG A 426 -0.29 -0.69 4.90
N TYR A 427 -0.19 -0.90 6.21
CA TYR A 427 -1.36 -1.03 7.07
C TYR A 427 -2.22 0.23 7.18
N PHE A 428 -1.61 1.40 6.99
CA PHE A 428 -2.35 2.67 6.98
C PHE A 428 -2.98 2.99 5.62
N HIS A 429 -2.64 2.25 4.56
CA HIS A 429 -2.96 2.63 3.18
C HIS A 429 -4.47 2.78 2.92
N SER A 430 -5.35 2.01 3.61
CA SER A 430 -6.80 2.16 3.52
C SER A 430 -7.32 3.55 3.93
N ALA A 431 -6.61 4.22 4.84
CA ALA A 431 -6.92 5.57 5.32
C ALA A 431 -6.02 6.65 4.68
N TRP A 432 -5.06 6.26 3.85
CA TRP A 432 -4.04 7.16 3.30
C TRP A 432 -4.64 8.36 2.55
N GLY A 433 -5.77 8.17 1.86
CA GLY A 433 -6.48 9.23 1.12
C GLY A 433 -6.94 10.41 1.99
N VAL A 434 -7.03 10.24 3.30
CA VAL A 434 -7.34 11.32 4.25
C VAL A 434 -6.26 12.39 4.26
N LEU A 435 -4.99 12.00 4.10
CA LEU A 435 -3.85 12.91 4.20
C LEU A 435 -3.88 13.99 3.11
N PRO A 436 -3.99 13.68 1.80
CA PRO A 436 -4.06 14.71 0.76
C PRO A 436 -5.34 15.55 0.84
N LEU A 437 -6.47 15.02 1.33
CA LEU A 437 -7.69 15.79 1.56
C LEU A 437 -7.49 16.87 2.64
N LEU A 438 -6.89 16.51 3.78
CA LEU A 438 -6.59 17.45 4.85
C LEU A 438 -5.52 18.47 4.42
N ALA A 439 -4.48 18.04 3.72
CA ALA A 439 -3.44 18.92 3.19
C ALA A 439 -4.01 19.93 2.20
N ALA A 440 -4.90 19.51 1.30
CA ALA A 440 -5.61 20.40 0.39
C ALA A 440 -6.43 21.44 1.14
N GLY A 441 -7.15 21.05 2.18
CA GLY A 441 -7.87 21.98 3.05
C GLY A 441 -6.95 22.99 3.77
N ALA A 442 -5.75 22.57 4.19
CA ALA A 442 -4.75 23.49 4.75
C ALA A 442 -4.31 24.56 3.76
N LEU A 443 -4.16 24.19 2.49
CA LEU A 443 -3.72 25.10 1.42
C LEU A 443 -4.82 26.06 0.98
N GLU A 444 -6.10 25.65 1.04
CA GLU A 444 -7.25 26.48 0.66
C GLU A 444 -7.62 27.49 1.73
N MET A 445 -7.61 27.12 2.98
CA MET A 445 -7.97 28.01 4.10
C MET A 445 -6.82 28.93 4.53
N ALA A 446 -5.77 29.01 3.73
CA ALA A 446 -4.65 29.89 3.99
C ALA A 446 -5.02 31.34 3.64
N PRO A 447 -4.79 32.32 4.53
CA PRO A 447 -4.86 33.72 4.17
C PRO A 447 -3.96 34.07 2.99
N SER A 448 -4.24 35.19 2.29
CA SER A 448 -3.44 35.64 1.13
C SER A 448 -1.92 35.76 1.39
N ALA A 449 -1.52 35.95 2.65
CA ALA A 449 -0.12 35.90 3.10
C ALA A 449 0.56 34.52 2.93
N GLN A 450 -0.18 33.45 2.61
CA GLN A 450 0.35 32.10 2.48
C GLN A 450 0.55 31.64 1.04
N VAL A 451 0.62 32.54 0.08
CA VAL A 451 1.02 32.23 -1.31
C VAL A 451 2.33 31.44 -1.35
N SER A 452 3.26 31.71 -0.42
CA SER A 452 4.52 30.98 -0.29
C SER A 452 4.32 29.50 0.05
N LEU A 453 3.30 29.13 0.88
CA LEU A 453 3.01 27.73 1.23
C LEU A 453 2.43 26.94 0.05
N ARG A 454 1.54 27.55 -0.75
CA ARG A 454 1.00 26.94 -1.97
C ARG A 454 2.10 26.66 -2.98
N ARG A 455 2.97 27.65 -3.23
CA ARG A 455 4.11 27.50 -4.14
C ARG A 455 5.10 26.45 -3.63
N LEU A 456 5.38 26.44 -2.34
CA LEU A 456 6.21 25.39 -1.74
C LEU A 456 5.61 23.98 -1.96
N ALA A 457 4.29 23.84 -1.80
CA ALA A 457 3.60 22.57 -2.03
C ALA A 457 3.65 22.13 -3.50
N ILE A 458 3.50 23.07 -4.46
CA ILE A 458 3.68 22.75 -5.90
C ILE A 458 5.12 22.27 -6.16
N ALA A 459 6.12 23.03 -5.70
CA ALA A 459 7.53 22.70 -5.92
C ALA A 459 7.89 21.33 -5.33
N ALA A 460 7.46 21.07 -4.10
CA ALA A 460 7.69 19.77 -3.44
C ALA A 460 6.96 18.62 -4.16
N SER A 461 5.73 18.84 -4.64
CA SER A 461 4.99 17.82 -5.40
C SER A 461 5.67 17.52 -6.74
N LEU A 462 6.12 18.54 -7.47
CA LEU A 462 6.86 18.35 -8.71
C LEU A 462 8.22 17.69 -8.47
N GLY A 463 8.94 18.10 -7.44
CA GLY A 463 10.18 17.44 -7.03
C GLY A 463 9.98 15.97 -6.65
N SER A 464 8.87 15.66 -5.98
CA SER A 464 8.51 14.28 -5.65
C SER A 464 8.16 13.47 -6.90
N LEU A 465 7.36 14.02 -7.83
CA LEU A 465 7.05 13.37 -9.11
C LEU A 465 8.30 13.07 -9.93
N LEU A 466 9.24 14.02 -10.00
CA LEU A 466 10.41 13.94 -10.87
C LEU A 466 11.60 13.20 -10.24
N LEU A 467 11.69 13.15 -8.92
CA LEU A 467 12.85 12.59 -8.22
C LEU A 467 12.48 11.48 -7.23
N ALA A 468 11.48 11.70 -6.34
CA ALA A 468 11.16 10.72 -5.31
C ALA A 468 10.45 9.48 -5.88
N ASN A 469 9.45 9.64 -6.77
CA ASN A 469 8.80 8.50 -7.43
C ASN A 469 9.80 7.66 -8.25
N PRO A 470 10.67 8.25 -9.12
CA PRO A 470 11.72 7.48 -9.81
C PRO A 470 12.69 6.78 -8.86
N LEU A 471 13.17 7.44 -7.79
CA LEU A 471 14.05 6.79 -6.80
C LEU A 471 13.36 5.55 -6.21
N ARG A 472 12.11 5.69 -5.77
CA ARG A 472 11.35 4.58 -5.19
C ARG A 472 11.11 3.46 -6.20
N CYS A 473 10.81 3.79 -7.45
CA CYS A 473 10.71 2.80 -8.53
C CYS A 473 12.02 2.03 -8.73
N LEU A 474 13.17 2.71 -8.69
CA LEU A 474 14.48 2.07 -8.79
C LEU A 474 14.77 1.14 -7.58
N GLN A 475 14.44 1.57 -6.36
CA GLN A 475 14.59 0.77 -5.14
C GLN A 475 13.73 -0.50 -5.20
N VAL A 476 12.46 -0.36 -5.57
CA VAL A 476 11.51 -1.48 -5.73
C VAL A 476 11.99 -2.44 -6.82
N ARG A 477 12.35 -1.93 -7.99
CA ARG A 477 12.87 -2.75 -9.09
C ARG A 477 14.12 -3.52 -8.68
N SER A 478 15.07 -2.85 -8.00
CA SER A 478 16.30 -3.49 -7.50
C SER A 478 15.99 -4.63 -6.52
N MET A 479 14.96 -4.48 -5.68
CA MET A 479 14.52 -5.54 -4.77
C MET A 479 13.92 -6.72 -5.54
N ILE A 480 13.03 -6.46 -6.50
CA ILE A 480 12.38 -7.49 -7.32
C ILE A 480 13.40 -8.23 -8.19
N ASP A 481 14.30 -7.49 -8.86
CA ASP A 481 15.35 -8.10 -9.69
C ASP A 481 16.28 -8.99 -8.85
N ALA A 482 16.67 -8.55 -7.64
CA ALA A 482 17.48 -9.34 -6.71
C ALA A 482 16.72 -10.58 -6.19
N HIS A 483 15.41 -10.44 -5.94
CA HIS A 483 14.56 -11.56 -5.51
C HIS A 483 14.45 -12.63 -6.60
N LEU A 484 14.14 -12.23 -7.83
CA LEU A 484 14.03 -13.14 -8.97
C LEU A 484 15.37 -13.78 -9.35
N ALA A 485 16.49 -13.08 -9.16
CA ALA A 485 17.84 -13.60 -9.46
C ALA A 485 18.28 -14.73 -8.51
N GLN A 486 17.54 -15.02 -7.44
CA GLN A 486 17.81 -16.17 -6.56
C GLN A 486 17.58 -17.52 -7.29
N ILE A 487 16.74 -17.53 -8.34
CA ILE A 487 16.58 -18.70 -9.21
C ILE A 487 17.54 -18.56 -10.41
N PRO A 488 18.42 -19.54 -10.67
CA PRO A 488 19.29 -19.51 -11.85
C PRO A 488 18.44 -19.48 -13.13
N ARG A 489 18.90 -18.72 -14.11
CA ARG A 489 18.26 -18.64 -15.43
C ARG A 489 19.01 -19.55 -16.34
N GLU A 490 18.42 -20.70 -16.72
CA GLU A 490 18.91 -21.47 -17.86
C GLU A 490 17.99 -22.65 -18.15
N ALA A 491 16.93 -22.41 -18.89
CA ALA A 491 16.27 -23.47 -19.64
C ALA A 491 15.85 -22.93 -20.99
N ALA A 492 15.83 -23.79 -22.00
CA ALA A 492 15.36 -23.42 -23.32
C ALA A 492 13.89 -22.97 -23.24
N GLU A 493 13.51 -21.91 -23.92
CA GLU A 493 12.14 -21.32 -23.89
C GLU A 493 10.99 -22.29 -24.23
N ARG A 494 11.29 -23.55 -24.63
CA ARG A 494 10.32 -24.53 -25.14
C ARG A 494 10.11 -25.76 -24.26
N SER A 495 10.96 -26.02 -23.27
CA SER A 495 10.85 -27.18 -22.39
C SER A 495 9.99 -26.91 -21.14
N ARG A 496 9.47 -28.00 -20.57
CA ARG A 496 8.84 -27.93 -19.24
C ARG A 496 9.94 -27.88 -18.17
N GLU A 497 9.76 -27.04 -17.16
CA GLU A 497 10.73 -26.86 -16.08
C GLU A 497 10.17 -27.27 -14.73
N VAL A 498 10.98 -27.91 -13.92
CA VAL A 498 10.75 -28.07 -12.48
C VAL A 498 11.86 -27.33 -11.74
N VAL A 499 11.48 -26.37 -10.91
CA VAL A 499 12.40 -25.57 -10.10
C VAL A 499 12.20 -25.94 -8.64
N PHE A 500 13.27 -26.35 -7.96
CA PHE A 500 13.24 -26.50 -6.50
C PHE A 500 13.85 -25.29 -5.85
N VAL A 501 13.12 -24.68 -4.91
CA VAL A 501 13.58 -23.56 -4.11
C VAL A 501 13.78 -24.04 -2.67
N ARG A 502 14.94 -23.71 -2.07
CA ARG A 502 15.30 -24.03 -0.69
C ARG A 502 15.13 -22.79 0.19
N PRO A 503 14.02 -22.70 0.94
CA PRO A 503 13.67 -21.47 1.67
C PRO A 503 14.67 -21.10 2.77
N ASP A 504 15.38 -22.09 3.33
CA ASP A 504 16.42 -21.92 4.35
C ASP A 504 17.72 -21.32 3.80
N ARG A 505 17.95 -21.34 2.48
CA ARG A 505 19.16 -20.90 1.81
C ARG A 505 19.08 -19.51 1.20
N GLY A 506 17.88 -19.04 0.86
CA GLY A 506 17.64 -17.73 0.25
C GLY A 506 17.01 -16.73 1.20
N TYR A 507 17.08 -15.44 0.84
CA TYR A 507 16.40 -14.39 1.59
C TYR A 507 14.98 -14.23 1.08
N TYR A 508 14.00 -14.61 1.90
CA TYR A 508 12.58 -14.67 1.53
C TYR A 508 12.30 -15.46 0.25
N SER A 509 13.16 -16.44 -0.07
CA SER A 509 13.04 -17.25 -1.28
C SER A 509 11.80 -18.13 -1.33
N ILE A 510 11.11 -18.33 -0.19
CA ILE A 510 9.80 -18.99 -0.16
C ILE A 510 8.77 -18.26 -1.03
N ASP A 511 8.86 -16.95 -1.15
CA ASP A 511 7.97 -16.13 -1.97
C ASP A 511 8.11 -16.41 -3.49
N LEU A 512 9.16 -17.14 -3.89
CA LEU A 512 9.36 -17.61 -5.27
C LEU A 512 8.59 -18.88 -5.59
N VAL A 513 8.05 -19.59 -4.59
CA VAL A 513 7.24 -20.81 -4.80
C VAL A 513 5.84 -20.42 -5.24
N GLN A 514 5.72 -20.04 -6.51
CA GLN A 514 4.48 -19.57 -7.14
C GLN A 514 4.13 -20.47 -8.33
N ASN A 515 2.91 -21.01 -8.33
CA ASN A 515 2.40 -21.90 -9.37
C ASN A 515 0.98 -21.50 -9.77
N ASP A 516 0.53 -21.91 -10.95
CA ASP A 516 -0.88 -21.88 -11.25
C ASP A 516 -1.64 -22.90 -10.40
N PRO A 517 -2.94 -22.66 -10.10
CA PRO A 517 -3.70 -23.47 -9.15
C PRO A 517 -3.96 -24.92 -9.58
N PHE A 518 -3.58 -25.30 -10.81
CA PHE A 518 -3.81 -26.64 -11.39
C PHE A 518 -2.51 -27.29 -11.85
N LEU A 519 -1.36 -26.64 -11.68
CA LEU A 519 -0.03 -27.09 -12.14
C LEU A 519 0.01 -27.39 -13.65
N GLU A 520 -0.78 -26.67 -14.46
CA GLU A 520 -0.81 -26.82 -15.92
C GLU A 520 0.27 -25.99 -16.62
N GLY A 521 0.91 -25.06 -15.90
CA GLY A 521 1.99 -24.23 -16.41
C GLY A 521 3.23 -25.04 -16.82
N ARG A 522 4.02 -24.47 -17.73
CA ARG A 522 5.29 -25.08 -18.15
C ARG A 522 6.31 -25.19 -17.01
N ARG A 523 6.22 -24.30 -16.03
CA ARG A 523 7.13 -24.21 -14.90
C ARG A 523 6.41 -24.58 -13.62
N TRP A 524 6.96 -25.57 -12.92
CA TRP A 524 6.58 -25.87 -11.55
C TRP A 524 7.66 -25.39 -10.60
N THR A 525 7.29 -24.61 -9.61
CA THR A 525 8.21 -24.16 -8.57
C THR A 525 7.85 -24.83 -7.26
N LEU A 526 8.73 -25.69 -6.78
CA LEU A 526 8.53 -26.59 -5.66
C LEU A 526 9.50 -26.26 -4.52
N ILE A 527 9.13 -26.57 -3.29
CA ILE A 527 10.02 -26.52 -2.15
C ILE A 527 11.01 -27.68 -2.24
N GLY A 528 12.31 -27.35 -2.25
CA GLY A 528 13.41 -28.31 -2.22
C GLY A 528 13.85 -28.60 -0.79
N HIS A 529 14.08 -29.87 -0.48
CA HIS A 529 14.57 -30.33 0.82
C HIS A 529 16.04 -30.81 0.75
N GLY A 530 16.74 -30.48 -0.32
CA GLY A 530 18.14 -30.83 -0.56
C GLY A 530 18.36 -31.62 -1.84
N ALA A 531 19.60 -31.63 -2.33
CA ALA A 531 19.92 -32.17 -3.65
C ALA A 531 19.55 -33.67 -3.81
N THR A 532 19.79 -34.50 -2.80
CA THR A 532 19.45 -35.93 -2.84
C THR A 532 17.94 -36.16 -2.92
N ASP A 533 17.15 -35.42 -2.15
CA ASP A 533 15.70 -35.50 -2.17
C ASP A 533 15.12 -35.04 -3.52
N GLU A 534 15.66 -33.92 -4.05
CA GLU A 534 15.29 -33.40 -5.37
C GLU A 534 15.57 -34.39 -6.49
N GLU A 535 16.77 -35.03 -6.48
CA GLU A 535 17.14 -36.05 -7.45
C GLU A 535 16.24 -37.30 -7.34
N GLN A 536 15.94 -37.75 -6.14
CA GLN A 536 15.04 -38.91 -5.94
C GLN A 536 13.63 -38.60 -6.44
N PHE A 537 13.12 -37.40 -6.15
CA PHE A 537 11.82 -36.97 -6.67
C PHE A 537 11.81 -36.94 -8.19
N MET A 538 12.81 -36.32 -8.82
CA MET A 538 12.88 -36.21 -10.29
C MET A 538 13.01 -37.55 -10.96
N ARG A 539 13.85 -38.47 -10.45
CA ARG A 539 13.96 -39.83 -10.98
C ARG A 539 12.64 -40.63 -10.95
N ARG A 540 11.80 -40.38 -9.93
CA ARG A 540 10.49 -41.04 -9.80
C ARG A 540 9.42 -40.40 -10.68
N ALA A 541 9.32 -39.07 -10.63
CA ALA A 541 8.25 -38.33 -11.29
C ALA A 541 8.56 -38.04 -12.78
N PHE A 542 9.84 -37.82 -13.13
CA PHE A 542 10.31 -37.42 -14.46
C PHE A 542 11.65 -38.09 -14.79
N PRO A 543 11.65 -39.42 -15.11
CA PRO A 543 12.90 -40.18 -15.32
C PRO A 543 13.83 -39.64 -16.42
N ALA A 544 13.26 -38.96 -17.44
CA ALA A 544 14.01 -38.36 -18.55
C ALA A 544 14.54 -36.94 -18.24
N ALA A 545 14.18 -36.37 -17.08
CA ALA A 545 14.60 -35.02 -16.73
C ALA A 545 16.08 -34.95 -16.35
N HIS A 546 16.71 -33.83 -16.66
CA HIS A 546 18.09 -33.55 -16.27
C HIS A 546 18.22 -32.18 -15.66
N ARG A 547 19.18 -32.02 -14.73
CA ARG A 547 19.42 -30.74 -14.05
C ARG A 547 20.27 -29.85 -14.96
N VAL A 548 19.69 -28.67 -15.31
CA VAL A 548 20.34 -27.70 -16.21
C VAL A 548 21.09 -26.60 -15.44
N ALA A 549 20.60 -26.24 -14.24
CA ALA A 549 21.27 -25.22 -13.43
C ALA A 549 21.05 -25.46 -11.93
N ALA A 550 21.97 -25.00 -11.10
CA ALA A 550 21.83 -25.02 -9.65
C ALA A 550 22.69 -23.95 -8.98
N ASN A 551 22.18 -23.43 -7.87
CA ASN A 551 22.91 -22.64 -6.90
C ASN A 551 22.52 -23.05 -5.47
N PRO A 552 23.04 -22.44 -4.40
CA PRO A 552 22.64 -22.81 -3.03
C PRO A 552 21.13 -22.68 -2.77
N VAL A 553 20.43 -21.71 -3.43
CA VAL A 553 19.02 -21.39 -3.18
C VAL A 553 18.08 -22.24 -4.03
N ALA A 554 18.44 -22.55 -5.27
CA ALA A 554 17.53 -23.25 -6.18
C ALA A 554 18.25 -24.20 -7.15
N SER A 555 17.53 -25.22 -7.64
CA SER A 555 17.92 -26.04 -8.76
C SER A 555 16.83 -26.04 -9.84
N VAL A 556 17.26 -26.06 -11.10
CA VAL A 556 16.39 -26.05 -12.28
C VAL A 556 16.59 -27.34 -13.06
N TRP A 557 15.49 -28.01 -13.34
CA TRP A 557 15.44 -29.26 -14.07
C TRP A 557 14.60 -29.09 -15.33
N GLU A 558 15.15 -29.55 -16.44
CA GLU A 558 14.44 -29.59 -17.71
C GLU A 558 13.75 -30.94 -17.87
N VAL A 559 12.48 -30.92 -18.24
CA VAL A 559 11.65 -32.10 -18.52
C VAL A 559 11.36 -32.09 -20.01
N PRO A 560 11.89 -33.07 -20.77
CA PRO A 560 11.70 -33.19 -22.22
C PRO A 560 10.25 -33.34 -22.65
#